data_df184485d66a8290d002b776db25b92b
#
_entry.id   df184485d66a8290d002b776db25b92b
#
_cell.length_a   1.000
_cell.length_b   1.000
_cell.length_c   1.000
_cell.angle_alpha   90.00
_cell.angle_beta   90.00
_cell.angle_gamma   90.00
#
_symmetry.space_group_name_H-M   'P 1'
#
loop_
_entity.id
_entity.type
_entity.pdbx_description
1 polymer ?
#
loop_
_entity_poly.entity_id
_entity_poly.type
_entity_poly.pdbx_seq_one_letter_code
_entity_poly.pdbx_strand_id
1 'polypeptide(L)'
;MPQFKYHYRRYNEFDVLKVNLPTVAGILYFCRHVLGLLIIGMALRGGRGGRIDTGGAFDGLLEPIYMLADIPALFVLLAMMCRHPKASRLFRLIWRASPYLLLTSAVIYFGLLADRIGVDLGQYGAVVWTSIAATVTVVVYVFAAPYARDLFRQFPAAAEETDGRSS
;
A
#
# COMPACT_ATOMS: atom_id res chain seq x y z
N MET A 1 32.97 7.47 -7.92
CA MET A 1 32.23 7.50 -6.64
C MET A 1 30.75 7.54 -6.96
N PRO A 2 29.90 6.67 -6.42
CA PRO A 2 28.47 6.73 -6.66
C PRO A 2 27.92 8.05 -6.12
N GLN A 3 27.32 8.87 -6.98
CA GLN A 3 26.67 10.10 -6.57
C GLN A 3 25.30 9.74 -5.97
N PHE A 4 25.23 9.74 -4.65
CA PHE A 4 23.96 9.55 -3.95
C PHE A 4 23.09 10.80 -4.11
N LYS A 5 21.93 10.66 -4.74
CA LYS A 5 20.94 11.74 -4.92
C LYS A 5 20.35 12.23 -3.60
N TYR A 6 20.28 11.37 -2.59
CA TYR A 6 19.74 11.63 -1.26
C TYR A 6 20.82 11.44 -0.19
N HIS A 7 20.57 11.93 1.03
CA HIS A 7 21.50 11.74 2.15
C HIS A 7 21.72 10.24 2.40
N TYR A 8 22.98 9.81 2.66
CA TYR A 8 23.39 8.41 2.79
C TYR A 8 22.54 7.60 3.79
N ARG A 9 22.03 8.22 4.88
CA ARG A 9 21.15 7.57 5.86
C ARG A 9 19.82 7.06 5.29
N ARG A 10 19.45 7.51 4.09
CA ARG A 10 18.23 7.07 3.39
C ARG A 10 18.43 5.81 2.56
N TYR A 11 19.65 5.31 2.51
CA TYR A 11 19.97 4.05 1.85
C TYR A 11 20.11 2.93 2.87
N ASN A 12 19.80 1.70 2.47
CA ASN A 12 20.04 0.50 3.26
C ASN A 12 21.44 -0.08 2.95
N GLU A 13 21.76 -1.20 3.57
CA GLU A 13 23.01 -1.95 3.35
C GLU A 13 23.25 -2.43 1.90
N PHE A 14 22.22 -2.38 1.05
CA PHE A 14 22.24 -2.75 -0.37
C PHE A 14 22.25 -1.53 -1.30
N ASP A 15 22.61 -0.34 -0.82
CA ASP A 15 22.64 0.93 -1.56
C ASP A 15 21.31 1.30 -2.26
N VAL A 16 20.19 0.78 -1.78
CA VAL A 16 18.83 1.12 -2.25
C VAL A 16 18.10 1.99 -1.24
N LEU A 17 17.23 2.87 -1.73
CA LEU A 17 16.42 3.74 -0.88
C LEU A 17 15.59 2.94 0.13
N LYS A 18 15.64 3.33 1.38
CA LYS A 18 14.78 2.80 2.45
C LYS A 18 13.33 3.17 2.18
N VAL A 19 12.40 2.26 2.49
CA VAL A 19 10.98 2.59 2.46
C VAL A 19 10.70 3.60 3.57
N ASN A 20 10.21 4.78 3.21
CA ASN A 20 9.89 5.83 4.16
C ASN A 20 8.49 5.64 4.76
N LEU A 21 8.26 6.23 5.93
CA LEU A 21 7.01 6.13 6.67
C LEU A 21 5.77 6.52 5.83
N PRO A 22 5.75 7.62 5.07
CA PRO A 22 4.59 7.96 4.23
C PRO A 22 4.25 6.89 3.18
N THR A 23 5.26 6.24 2.58
CA THR A 23 5.01 5.15 1.62
C THR A 23 4.42 3.92 2.32
N VAL A 24 4.96 3.53 3.48
CA VAL A 24 4.41 2.43 4.29
C VAL A 24 2.97 2.73 4.68
N ALA A 25 2.72 3.93 5.22
CA ALA A 25 1.38 4.35 5.63
C ALA A 25 0.40 4.34 4.43
N GLY A 26 0.82 4.80 3.26
CA GLY A 26 0.02 4.77 2.05
C GLY A 26 -0.33 3.34 1.60
N ILE A 27 0.62 2.42 1.61
CA ILE A 27 0.38 1.01 1.27
C ILE A 27 -0.58 0.38 2.28
N LEU A 28 -0.35 0.57 3.58
CA LEU A 28 -1.23 0.05 4.64
C LEU A 28 -2.64 0.65 4.56
N TYR A 29 -2.74 1.94 4.20
CA TYR A 29 -4.03 2.59 3.99
C TYR A 29 -4.83 1.92 2.86
N PHE A 30 -4.20 1.52 1.77
CA PHE A 30 -4.86 0.79 0.69
C PHE A 30 -5.19 -0.67 1.05
N CYS A 31 -4.56 -1.26 2.07
CA CYS A 31 -4.87 -2.59 2.60
C CYS A 31 -5.84 -2.55 3.81
N ARG A 32 -6.48 -1.40 4.09
CA ARG A 32 -7.21 -1.15 5.35
C ARG A 32 -8.39 -2.09 5.59
N HIS A 33 -9.11 -2.52 4.54
CA HIS A 33 -10.27 -3.40 4.71
C HIS A 33 -9.83 -4.82 5.10
N VAL A 34 -8.81 -5.35 4.42
CA VAL A 34 -8.22 -6.66 4.75
C VAL A 34 -7.57 -6.63 6.14
N LEU A 35 -6.82 -5.57 6.46
CA LEU A 35 -6.19 -5.41 7.78
C LEU A 35 -7.23 -5.27 8.87
N GLY A 36 -8.31 -4.51 8.63
CA GLY A 36 -9.42 -4.36 9.56
C GLY A 36 -10.07 -5.70 9.89
N LEU A 37 -10.39 -6.49 8.88
CA LEU A 37 -10.96 -7.84 9.09
C LEU A 37 -9.99 -8.79 9.81
N LEU A 38 -8.69 -8.71 9.53
CA LEU A 38 -7.68 -9.49 10.24
C LEU A 38 -7.65 -9.14 11.73
N ILE A 39 -7.68 -7.85 12.06
CA ILE A 39 -7.67 -7.36 13.46
C ILE A 39 -8.94 -7.82 14.18
N ILE A 40 -10.11 -7.67 13.54
CA ILE A 40 -11.38 -8.12 14.12
C ILE A 40 -11.38 -9.65 14.30
N GLY A 41 -10.95 -10.41 13.29
CA GLY A 41 -10.86 -11.87 13.37
C GLY A 41 -9.94 -12.35 14.49
N MET A 42 -8.81 -11.68 14.71
CA MET A 42 -7.92 -11.97 15.84
C MET A 42 -8.54 -11.62 17.18
N ALA A 43 -9.23 -10.49 17.29
CA ALA A 43 -9.91 -10.05 18.50
C ALA A 43 -11.03 -11.02 18.90
N LEU A 44 -11.80 -11.53 17.94
CA LEU A 44 -12.85 -12.53 18.16
C LEU A 44 -12.26 -13.89 18.62
N ARG A 45 -11.11 -14.29 18.06
CA ARG A 45 -10.45 -15.56 18.41
C ARG A 45 -9.79 -15.53 19.78
N GLY A 46 -9.42 -14.33 20.28
CA GLY A 46 -8.77 -14.14 21.59
C GLY A 46 -9.69 -14.32 22.80
N GLY A 47 -10.90 -14.84 22.66
CA GLY A 47 -11.79 -15.21 23.76
C GLY A 47 -12.37 -14.02 24.55
N ARG A 48 -12.10 -12.80 24.18
CA ARG A 48 -12.84 -11.62 24.63
C ARG A 48 -14.14 -11.52 23.82
N GLY A 49 -15.06 -12.44 24.07
CA GLY A 49 -16.39 -12.52 23.48
C GLY A 49 -17.32 -11.34 23.83
N GLY A 50 -16.77 -10.16 23.98
CA GLY A 50 -17.53 -8.93 23.92
C GLY A 50 -17.89 -8.68 22.47
N ARG A 51 -19.17 -8.57 22.18
CA ARG A 51 -19.70 -7.97 20.96
C ARG A 51 -18.90 -6.69 20.75
N ILE A 52 -17.98 -6.68 19.76
CA ILE A 52 -17.33 -5.42 19.36
C ILE A 52 -18.46 -4.64 18.71
N ASP A 53 -19.16 -3.86 19.56
CA ASP A 53 -20.12 -2.89 19.08
C ASP A 53 -19.32 -1.79 18.40
N THR A 54 -19.12 -1.97 17.10
CA THR A 54 -18.38 -1.03 16.26
C THR A 54 -19.12 0.28 16.09
N GLY A 55 -20.27 0.42 16.79
CA GLY A 55 -21.05 1.67 16.84
C GLY A 55 -21.57 2.12 15.47
N GLY A 56 -21.77 1.21 14.53
CA GLY A 56 -22.25 1.52 13.18
C GLY A 56 -21.25 2.30 12.30
N ALA A 57 -20.24 2.94 12.90
CA ALA A 57 -19.28 3.77 12.15
C ALA A 57 -18.38 2.95 11.21
N PHE A 58 -18.21 1.66 11.48
CA PHE A 58 -17.38 0.75 10.68
C PHE A 58 -18.18 -0.20 9.79
N ASP A 59 -19.50 -0.29 9.96
CA ASP A 59 -20.33 -1.25 9.22
C ASP A 59 -20.29 -1.04 7.72
N GLY A 60 -20.22 0.22 7.26
CA GLY A 60 -20.04 0.54 5.85
C GLY A 60 -18.61 0.41 5.31
N LEU A 61 -17.60 0.52 6.19
CA LEU A 61 -16.18 0.43 5.83
C LEU A 61 -15.66 -1.02 5.77
N LEU A 62 -16.32 -1.95 6.44
CA LEU A 62 -15.91 -3.36 6.55
C LEU A 62 -16.71 -4.28 5.63
N GLU A 63 -17.45 -3.73 4.68
CA GLU A 63 -18.12 -4.56 3.70
C GLU A 63 -17.13 -5.36 2.86
N PRO A 64 -17.35 -6.67 2.73
CA PRO A 64 -16.43 -7.57 2.03
C PRO A 64 -16.13 -7.15 0.59
N ILE A 65 -17.03 -6.42 -0.05
CA ILE A 65 -16.86 -5.97 -1.43
C ILE A 65 -15.67 -5.02 -1.60
N TYR A 66 -15.38 -4.17 -0.59
CA TYR A 66 -14.24 -3.25 -0.64
C TYR A 66 -12.89 -3.96 -0.53
N MET A 67 -12.86 -5.21 -0.04
CA MET A 67 -11.62 -6.02 -0.06
C MET A 67 -11.10 -6.25 -1.48
N LEU A 68 -11.97 -6.21 -2.47
CA LEU A 68 -11.57 -6.34 -3.88
C LEU A 68 -10.63 -5.19 -4.28
N ALA A 69 -10.87 -3.99 -3.74
CA ALA A 69 -10.00 -2.84 -3.97
C ALA A 69 -8.62 -2.97 -3.30
N ASP A 70 -8.53 -3.77 -2.22
CA ASP A 70 -7.26 -3.97 -1.50
C ASP A 70 -6.33 -4.98 -2.21
N ILE A 71 -6.86 -5.85 -3.09
CA ILE A 71 -6.08 -6.94 -3.73
C ILE A 71 -4.82 -6.42 -4.42
N PRO A 72 -4.86 -5.39 -5.30
CA PRO A 72 -3.64 -4.89 -5.92
C PRO A 72 -2.64 -4.33 -4.90
N ALA A 73 -3.14 -3.67 -3.84
CA ALA A 73 -2.29 -3.13 -2.79
C ALA A 73 -1.63 -4.22 -1.94
N LEU A 74 -2.30 -5.37 -1.73
CA LEU A 74 -1.70 -6.52 -1.04
C LEU A 74 -0.49 -7.07 -1.80
N PHE A 75 -0.51 -7.11 -3.13
CA PHE A 75 0.67 -7.49 -3.91
C PHE A 75 1.82 -6.51 -3.70
N VAL A 76 1.54 -5.21 -3.58
CA VAL A 76 2.56 -4.20 -3.26
C VAL A 76 3.11 -4.40 -1.86
N LEU A 77 2.25 -4.68 -0.88
CA LEU A 77 2.64 -4.96 0.50
C LEU A 77 3.55 -6.20 0.58
N LEU A 78 3.17 -7.28 -0.11
CA LEU A 78 3.98 -8.50 -0.21
C LEU A 78 5.34 -8.23 -0.87
N ALA A 79 5.37 -7.47 -1.97
CA ALA A 79 6.62 -7.11 -2.62
C ALA A 79 7.51 -6.24 -1.73
N MET A 80 6.91 -5.37 -0.90
CA MET A 80 7.64 -4.58 0.08
C MET A 80 8.27 -5.46 1.17
N MET A 81 7.54 -6.46 1.68
CA MET A 81 8.05 -7.40 2.69
C MET A 81 9.14 -8.32 2.12
N CYS A 82 9.01 -8.71 0.85
CA CYS A 82 9.96 -9.57 0.15
C CYS A 82 11.10 -8.78 -0.53
N ARG A 83 11.33 -7.53 -0.16
CA ARG A 83 12.35 -6.66 -0.76
C ARG A 83 13.76 -7.03 -0.29
N HIS A 84 14.25 -8.14 -0.83
CA HIS A 84 15.57 -8.74 -0.53
C HIS A 84 16.34 -8.99 -1.84
N PRO A 85 17.69 -8.96 -1.85
CA PRO A 85 18.50 -9.21 -3.06
C PRO A 85 18.19 -10.55 -3.76
N LYS A 86 17.88 -11.59 -2.99
CA LYS A 86 17.50 -12.93 -3.50
C LYS A 86 16.04 -13.07 -3.90
N ALA A 87 15.24 -11.98 -3.89
CA ALA A 87 13.83 -12.04 -4.25
C ALA A 87 13.64 -12.42 -5.73
N SER A 88 12.55 -13.13 -6.02
CA SER A 88 12.21 -13.58 -7.37
C SER A 88 11.98 -12.40 -8.31
N ARG A 89 12.14 -12.64 -9.62
CA ARG A 89 11.86 -11.65 -10.68
C ARG A 89 10.44 -11.09 -10.59
N LEU A 90 9.49 -11.90 -10.12
CA LEU A 90 8.09 -11.50 -9.94
C LEU A 90 7.96 -10.35 -8.92
N PHE A 91 8.59 -10.45 -7.75
CA PHE A 91 8.53 -9.38 -6.75
C PHE A 91 9.19 -8.08 -7.23
N ARG A 92 10.28 -8.18 -8.02
CA ARG A 92 10.90 -7.02 -8.65
C ARG A 92 9.95 -6.33 -9.65
N LEU A 93 9.20 -7.13 -10.44
CA LEU A 93 8.20 -6.61 -11.38
C LEU A 93 7.05 -5.94 -10.64
N ILE A 94 6.47 -6.62 -9.64
CA ILE A 94 5.39 -6.08 -8.80
C ILE A 94 5.83 -4.77 -8.14
N TRP A 95 7.06 -4.71 -7.59
CA TRP A 95 7.58 -3.50 -6.98
C TRP A 95 7.67 -2.33 -7.96
N ARG A 96 8.16 -2.56 -9.17
CA ARG A 96 8.21 -1.52 -10.22
C ARG A 96 6.82 -1.09 -10.69
N ALA A 97 5.87 -2.02 -10.71
CA ALA A 97 4.48 -1.76 -11.08
C ALA A 97 3.65 -1.18 -9.92
N SER A 98 4.21 -1.08 -8.70
CA SER A 98 3.49 -0.65 -7.50
C SER A 98 2.71 0.66 -7.64
N PRO A 99 3.22 1.73 -8.29
CA PRO A 99 2.45 2.95 -8.48
C PRO A 99 1.14 2.70 -9.24
N TYR A 100 1.19 1.86 -10.28
CA TYR A 100 0.03 1.51 -11.08
C TYR A 100 -0.93 0.57 -10.35
N LEU A 101 -0.41 -0.36 -9.54
CA LEU A 101 -1.23 -1.23 -8.71
C LEU A 101 -1.99 -0.44 -7.64
N LEU A 102 -1.35 0.54 -7.00
CA LEU A 102 -2.01 1.43 -6.05
C LEU A 102 -3.05 2.33 -6.74
N LEU A 103 -2.77 2.79 -7.96
CA LEU A 103 -3.75 3.51 -8.76
C LEU A 103 -4.95 2.63 -9.10
N THR A 104 -4.72 1.37 -9.51
CA THR A 104 -5.78 0.39 -9.77
C THR A 104 -6.64 0.16 -8.53
N SER A 105 -6.02 0.00 -7.35
CA SER A 105 -6.72 -0.04 -6.07
C SER A 105 -7.63 1.17 -5.86
N ALA A 106 -7.13 2.37 -6.11
CA ALA A 106 -7.91 3.60 -5.99
C ALA A 106 -9.10 3.64 -6.97
N VAL A 107 -8.87 3.23 -8.23
CA VAL A 107 -9.92 3.20 -9.26
C VAL A 107 -11.02 2.20 -8.90
N ILE A 108 -10.66 0.99 -8.45
CA ILE A 108 -11.63 0.00 -7.99
C ILE A 108 -12.41 0.55 -6.79
N TYR A 109 -11.72 1.13 -5.81
CA TYR A 109 -12.36 1.74 -4.65
C TYR A 109 -13.37 2.84 -5.03
N PHE A 110 -12.97 3.76 -5.91
CA PHE A 110 -13.87 4.81 -6.39
C PHE A 110 -15.04 4.27 -7.22
N GLY A 111 -14.81 3.22 -8.03
CA GLY A 111 -15.88 2.55 -8.77
C GLY A 111 -16.93 1.95 -7.84
N LEU A 112 -16.51 1.21 -6.81
CA LEU A 112 -17.38 0.64 -5.81
C LEU A 112 -18.10 1.71 -4.97
N LEU A 113 -17.41 2.80 -4.68
CA LEU A 113 -17.97 3.92 -3.96
C LEU A 113 -19.01 4.65 -4.79
N ALA A 114 -18.77 4.86 -6.09
CA ALA A 114 -19.69 5.55 -7.00
C ALA A 114 -21.02 4.80 -7.18
N ASP A 115 -20.97 3.46 -7.22
CA ASP A 115 -22.16 2.61 -7.27
C ASP A 115 -23.04 2.81 -6.03
N ARG A 116 -22.44 3.08 -4.87
CA ARG A 116 -23.18 3.36 -3.63
C ARG A 116 -23.63 4.79 -3.45
N ILE A 117 -22.83 5.76 -3.90
CA ILE A 117 -23.15 7.20 -3.79
C ILE A 117 -24.44 7.54 -4.53
N GLY A 118 -24.80 6.75 -5.57
CA GLY A 118 -26.09 6.91 -6.27
C GLY A 118 -27.31 6.70 -5.36
N VAL A 119 -27.16 6.16 -4.16
CA VAL A 119 -28.27 5.80 -3.26
C VAL A 119 -28.46 6.82 -2.14
N ASP A 120 -27.44 7.39 -1.51
CA ASP A 120 -27.64 8.41 -0.46
C ASP A 120 -26.33 9.10 0.01
N LEU A 121 -26.01 10.25 -0.58
CA LEU A 121 -24.86 11.09 -0.16
C LEU A 121 -25.01 11.68 1.26
N GLY A 122 -26.24 11.76 1.76
CA GLY A 122 -26.56 12.44 3.03
C GLY A 122 -26.16 11.64 4.28
N GLN A 123 -26.20 10.32 4.21
CA GLN A 123 -25.95 9.46 5.37
C GLN A 123 -24.46 9.20 5.67
N TYR A 124 -23.57 9.32 4.67
CA TYR A 124 -22.15 8.95 4.78
C TYR A 124 -21.18 10.13 4.95
N GLY A 125 -21.67 11.32 5.10
CA GLY A 125 -21.01 12.65 5.16
C GLY A 125 -19.49 12.70 5.30
N ALA A 126 -19.00 12.82 6.54
CA ALA A 126 -17.60 13.14 6.81
C ALA A 126 -16.63 11.97 6.53
N VAL A 127 -17.04 10.73 6.82
CA VAL A 127 -16.17 9.55 6.70
C VAL A 127 -15.83 9.25 5.25
N VAL A 128 -16.81 9.34 4.35
CA VAL A 128 -16.61 9.13 2.92
C VAL A 128 -15.70 10.20 2.33
N TRP A 129 -15.95 11.47 2.63
CA TRP A 129 -15.11 12.57 2.16
C TRP A 129 -13.68 12.49 2.66
N THR A 130 -13.49 12.10 3.93
CA THR A 130 -12.15 11.88 4.49
C THR A 130 -11.44 10.72 3.78
N SER A 131 -12.15 9.64 3.47
CA SER A 131 -11.58 8.49 2.75
C SER A 131 -11.23 8.84 1.30
N ILE A 132 -12.06 9.61 0.61
CA ILE A 132 -11.76 10.14 -0.73
C ILE A 132 -10.51 11.01 -0.68
N ALA A 133 -10.46 11.99 0.22
CA ALA A 133 -9.33 12.90 0.37
C ALA A 133 -8.03 12.14 0.69
N ALA A 134 -8.07 11.16 1.59
CA ALA A 134 -6.93 10.33 1.92
C ALA A 134 -6.46 9.50 0.72
N THR A 135 -7.38 8.88 -0.02
CA THR A 135 -7.06 8.09 -1.23
C THR A 135 -6.39 8.96 -2.29
N VAL A 136 -6.95 10.14 -2.59
CA VAL A 136 -6.37 11.10 -3.53
C VAL A 136 -4.99 11.55 -3.06
N THR A 137 -4.83 11.86 -1.78
CA THR A 137 -3.55 12.29 -1.20
C THR A 137 -2.47 11.24 -1.38
N VAL A 138 -2.77 9.96 -1.11
CA VAL A 138 -1.79 8.88 -1.29
C VAL A 138 -1.45 8.69 -2.76
N VAL A 139 -2.43 8.72 -3.67
CA VAL A 139 -2.17 8.62 -5.12
C VAL A 139 -1.29 9.77 -5.60
N VAL A 140 -1.63 11.01 -5.24
CA VAL A 140 -0.83 12.18 -5.59
C VAL A 140 0.59 12.05 -5.03
N TYR A 141 0.75 11.64 -3.78
CA TYR A 141 2.06 11.42 -3.18
C TYR A 141 2.90 10.40 -3.97
N VAL A 142 2.33 9.26 -4.35
CA VAL A 142 3.03 8.18 -5.07
C VAL A 142 3.53 8.66 -6.43
N PHE A 143 2.77 9.50 -7.14
CA PHE A 143 3.12 9.98 -8.47
C PHE A 143 3.90 11.30 -8.48
N ALA A 144 3.62 12.22 -7.56
CA ALA A 144 4.23 13.54 -7.52
C ALA A 144 5.53 13.57 -6.72
N ALA A 145 5.65 12.79 -5.63
CA ALA A 145 6.83 12.82 -4.79
C ALA A 145 8.06 12.18 -5.48
N PRO A 146 9.14 12.92 -5.71
CA PRO A 146 10.33 12.40 -6.39
C PRO A 146 10.94 11.21 -5.64
N TYR A 147 10.89 11.25 -4.31
CA TYR A 147 11.38 10.16 -3.47
C TYR A 147 10.59 8.86 -3.69
N ALA A 148 9.27 8.91 -3.76
CA ALA A 148 8.42 7.73 -3.99
C ALA A 148 8.69 7.13 -5.37
N ARG A 149 8.80 7.97 -6.40
CA ARG A 149 9.12 7.53 -7.76
C ARG A 149 10.48 6.85 -7.86
N ASP A 150 11.51 7.41 -7.23
CA ASP A 150 12.85 6.83 -7.20
C ASP A 150 12.87 5.54 -6.37
N LEU A 151 12.11 5.48 -5.28
CA LEU A 151 11.97 4.29 -4.42
C LEU A 151 11.41 3.08 -5.19
N PHE A 152 10.34 3.27 -5.96
CA PHE A 152 9.73 2.18 -6.74
C PHE A 152 10.55 1.74 -7.94
N ARG A 153 11.49 2.57 -8.39
CA ARG A 153 12.44 2.19 -9.45
C ARG A 153 13.62 1.35 -8.94
N GLN A 154 13.91 1.45 -7.64
CA GLN A 154 15.05 0.77 -7.03
C GLN A 154 14.61 -0.52 -6.34
N PHE A 155 15.28 -1.60 -6.69
CA PHE A 155 15.15 -2.89 -6.01
C PHE A 155 16.55 -3.44 -5.75
N PRO A 156 16.83 -4.08 -4.59
CA PRO A 156 18.15 -4.65 -4.31
C PRO A 156 18.58 -5.62 -5.42
N ALA A 157 19.77 -5.39 -6.01
CA ALA A 157 20.36 -6.32 -6.98
C ALA A 157 20.95 -7.52 -6.23
N ALA A 158 20.92 -8.70 -6.86
CA ALA A 158 21.71 -9.83 -6.36
C ALA A 158 23.20 -9.53 -6.56
N ALA A 159 24.01 -9.81 -5.57
CA ALA A 159 25.46 -9.53 -5.58
C ALA A 159 26.24 -10.21 -6.74
N GLU A 160 25.64 -11.17 -7.43
CA GLU A 160 26.27 -11.92 -8.52
C GLU A 160 26.34 -11.15 -9.86
N GLU A 161 25.60 -10.04 -10.02
CA GLU A 161 25.62 -9.28 -11.28
C GLU A 161 26.79 -8.28 -11.36
N THR A 162 27.51 -8.06 -10.26
CA THR A 162 28.63 -7.09 -10.21
C THR A 162 29.97 -7.72 -10.59
N ASP A 163 30.13 -9.03 -10.52
CA ASP A 163 31.42 -9.71 -10.76
C ASP A 163 31.64 -10.08 -12.24
N GLY A 164 30.62 -10.01 -13.07
CA GLY A 164 30.71 -10.33 -14.52
C GLY A 164 31.11 -9.17 -15.43
N ARG A 165 31.36 -7.96 -14.89
CA ARG A 165 31.69 -6.76 -15.70
C ARG A 165 33.15 -6.30 -15.61
N SER A 166 33.99 -7.04 -14.93
CA SER A 166 35.44 -6.74 -14.78
C SER A 166 36.35 -7.79 -15.43
N SER A 167 35.94 -8.36 -16.56
CA SER A 167 36.84 -9.19 -17.40
C SER A 167 36.97 -8.58 -18.78
#